data_ae598599cbaa91a47d02906a3b9d9984
#
_entry.id   ae598599cbaa91a47d02906a3b9d9984
#
_cell.length_a   1.000
_cell.length_b   1.000
_cell.length_c   1.000
_cell.angle_alpha   90.00
_cell.angle_beta   90.00
_cell.angle_gamma   90.00
#
_symmetry.space_group_name_H-M   'P 1'
#
loop_
_entity.id
_entity.type
_entity.pdbx_description
1 polymer ?
#
loop_
_entity_poly.entity_id
_entity_poly.type
_entity_poly.pdbx_seq_one_letter_code
_entity_poly.pdbx_strand_id
1 'polypeptide(L)'
;MKTLALLAAATLALPFAAAAQPARGYSAVPATAPTVATMMTRSTPWKCAGDRCVTNRTEGSPLTMCQLAAKELGTLTAFTANGAAFPDEQLAKCNTRAKSA
;
A
#
# COMPACT_ATOMS: atom_id res chain seq x y z
N MET A 1 -10.29 -16.67 50.36
CA MET A 1 -10.32 -16.52 49.86
C MET A 1 -10.31 -16.18 48.91
N LYS A 2 -10.22 -15.86 48.26
CA LYS A 2 -10.25 -15.56 47.40
C LYS A 2 -9.73 -15.54 46.38
N THR A 3 -9.59 -15.51 45.66
CA THR A 3 -9.12 -15.63 44.81
C THR A 3 -9.18 -15.19 43.70
N LEU A 4 -9.07 -14.87 43.20
CA LEU A 4 -9.10 -14.45 42.19
C LEU A 4 -8.65 -14.65 41.09
N ALA A 5 -8.65 -14.65 40.40
CA ALA A 5 -8.43 -15.00 39.41
C ALA A 5 -8.26 -14.29 38.47
N LEU A 6 -8.04 -13.95 37.96
CA LEU A 6 -7.88 -13.33 37.07
C LEU A 6 -7.61 -13.57 35.94
N LEU A 7 -7.67 -13.57 35.15
CA LEU A 7 -7.59 -13.78 34.11
C LEU A 7 -7.24 -13.11 33.18
N ALA A 8 -6.71 -12.97 32.67
CA ALA A 8 -6.17 -12.39 31.91
C ALA A 8 -6.46 -12.53 30.72
N ALA A 9 -6.99 -12.14 30.18
CA ALA A 9 -7.37 -12.35 29.05
C ALA A 9 -6.52 -11.90 28.10
N ALA A 10 -5.98 -12.43 27.57
CA ALA A 10 -5.07 -12.10 26.69
C ALA A 10 -5.52 -11.83 25.54
N THR A 11 -5.88 -11.09 25.09
CA THR A 11 -6.32 -10.83 24.05
C THR A 11 -5.42 -10.61 23.06
N LEU A 12 -5.22 -11.12 22.22
CA LEU A 12 -4.44 -11.06 21.30
C LEU A 12 -4.73 -10.44 20.23
N ALA A 13 -4.48 -9.70 19.88
CA ALA A 13 -4.64 -9.07 18.82
C ALA A 13 -3.97 -9.55 17.75
N LEU A 14 -4.47 -9.93 16.91
CA LEU A 14 -3.83 -10.37 15.89
C LEU A 14 -3.69 -9.62 14.82
N PRO A 15 -3.02 -9.38 14.27
CA PRO A 15 -2.69 -8.66 13.25
C PRO A 15 -3.00 -9.19 12.04
N PHE A 16 -3.36 -8.70 11.17
CA PHE A 16 -3.57 -9.19 10.14
C PHE A 16 -2.74 -9.08 9.27
N ALA A 17 -2.30 -9.50 8.93
CA ALA A 17 -1.45 -9.68 8.12
C ALA A 17 -1.64 -9.27 6.91
N ALA A 18 -2.41 -9.14 6.54
CA ALA A 18 -2.64 -8.87 5.37
C ALA A 18 -1.79 -7.95 4.86
N ALA A 19 -1.47 -7.77 4.03
CA ALA A 19 -0.83 -6.89 3.40
C ALA A 19 0.06 -6.09 4.09
N ALA A 20 0.90 -6.61 4.59
CA ALA A 20 1.90 -5.88 5.21
C ALA A 20 2.57 -5.06 4.19
N GLN A 21 2.84 -3.85 4.46
CA GLN A 21 3.57 -3.03 3.56
C GLN A 21 5.02 -3.39 3.62
N PRO A 22 5.69 -3.43 2.53
CA PRO A 22 7.11 -3.75 2.54
C PRO A 22 7.91 -2.66 3.21
N ALA A 23 8.90 -3.01 3.97
CA ALA A 23 9.78 -2.05 4.57
C ALA A 23 10.57 -1.32 3.52
N ARG A 24 10.72 -1.89 2.32
CA ARG A 24 11.44 -1.31 1.30
C ARG A 24 10.59 -1.42 0.12
N GLY A 25 10.56 -0.54 -0.76
CA GLY A 25 9.76 -0.60 -1.95
C GLY A 25 8.51 0.24 -1.82
N TYR A 26 7.51 -0.06 -2.60
CA TYR A 26 6.35 0.80 -2.70
C TYR A 26 5.06 0.02 -2.54
N SER A 27 4.05 0.69 -2.03
CA SER A 27 2.73 0.10 -1.88
C SER A 27 1.70 1.11 -2.36
N ALA A 28 0.84 0.73 -3.26
CA ALA A 28 -0.17 1.62 -3.83
C ALA A 28 -1.55 1.07 -3.58
N VAL A 29 -2.44 1.89 -3.05
CA VAL A 29 -3.81 1.48 -2.77
C VAL A 29 -4.74 2.30 -3.65
N PRO A 30 -5.27 1.71 -4.70
CA PRO A 30 -6.16 2.47 -5.58
C PRO A 30 -7.57 2.58 -4.99
N ALA A 31 -8.31 3.56 -5.44
CA ALA A 31 -9.66 3.76 -4.98
C ALA A 31 -10.55 2.58 -5.37
N THR A 32 -10.25 1.96 -6.49
CA THR A 32 -10.97 0.79 -6.94
C THR A 32 -10.00 -0.37 -6.88
N ALA A 33 -10.39 -1.45 -6.25
CA ALA A 33 -9.50 -2.59 -6.09
C ALA A 33 -8.97 -3.05 -7.44
N PRO A 34 -7.71 -3.40 -7.52
CA PRO A 34 -7.14 -3.82 -8.81
C PRO A 34 -7.75 -5.12 -9.26
N THR A 35 -7.90 -5.23 -10.56
CA THR A 35 -8.45 -6.45 -11.12
C THR A 35 -7.37 -7.32 -11.74
N VAL A 36 -6.13 -6.90 -11.64
CA VAL A 36 -5.03 -7.69 -12.19
C VAL A 36 -4.17 -8.20 -11.07
N ALA A 37 -3.51 -9.30 -11.29
CA ALA A 37 -2.63 -9.86 -10.28
C ALA A 37 -1.24 -9.25 -10.32
N THR A 38 -0.87 -8.68 -11.44
CA THR A 38 0.44 -8.06 -11.59
C THR A 38 0.33 -6.85 -12.47
N MET A 39 1.24 -5.92 -12.29
CA MET A 39 1.31 -4.80 -13.20
C MET A 39 2.76 -4.41 -13.35
N MET A 40 3.05 -3.62 -14.34
CA MET A 40 4.40 -3.21 -14.61
C MET A 40 4.45 -1.71 -14.74
N THR A 41 5.37 -1.04 -14.07
CA THR A 41 5.57 0.37 -14.29
C THR A 41 6.99 0.53 -14.82
N ARG A 42 7.12 0.89 -16.07
CA ARG A 42 8.40 0.89 -16.75
C ARG A 42 8.95 -0.51 -16.65
N SER A 43 9.99 -0.73 -15.97
CA SER A 43 10.53 -2.07 -15.84
C SER A 43 10.35 -2.65 -14.44
N THR A 44 9.50 -2.07 -13.65
CA THR A 44 9.32 -2.54 -12.28
C THR A 44 8.04 -3.37 -12.17
N PRO A 45 8.16 -4.64 -11.81
CA PRO A 45 6.97 -5.46 -11.63
C PRO A 45 6.37 -5.28 -10.24
N TRP A 46 5.07 -5.28 -10.19
CA TRP A 46 4.32 -5.17 -8.93
C TRP A 46 3.40 -6.36 -8.82
N LYS A 47 3.10 -6.74 -7.61
CA LYS A 47 2.11 -7.78 -7.37
C LYS A 47 0.93 -7.17 -6.70
N CYS A 48 -0.25 -7.49 -7.20
CA CYS A 48 -1.48 -6.93 -6.69
C CYS A 48 -2.28 -8.01 -5.98
N ALA A 49 -2.76 -7.70 -4.81
CA ALA A 49 -3.58 -8.62 -4.05
C ALA A 49 -4.50 -7.82 -3.15
N GLY A 50 -5.73 -8.21 -3.06
CA GLY A 50 -6.68 -7.51 -2.23
C GLY A 50 -6.88 -6.11 -2.75
N ASP A 51 -6.63 -5.13 -1.93
CA ASP A 51 -6.89 -3.77 -2.28
C ASP A 51 -5.66 -3.01 -2.76
N ARG A 52 -4.55 -3.67 -2.97
CA ARG A 52 -3.31 -2.92 -3.25
C ARG A 52 -2.32 -3.66 -4.13
N CYS A 53 -1.39 -2.90 -4.65
CA CYS A 53 -0.29 -3.46 -5.41
C CYS A 53 1.00 -3.06 -4.73
N VAL A 54 1.94 -3.98 -4.63
CA VAL A 54 3.21 -3.72 -3.94
C VAL A 54 4.39 -4.19 -4.77
N THR A 55 5.52 -3.56 -4.56
CA THR A 55 6.76 -4.01 -5.14
C THR A 55 7.87 -3.79 -4.11
N ASN A 56 8.84 -4.66 -4.09
CA ASN A 56 9.96 -4.46 -3.17
C ASN A 56 11.12 -3.77 -3.87
N ARG A 57 10.94 -3.28 -5.08
CA ARG A 57 11.98 -2.55 -5.74
C ARG A 57 11.92 -1.11 -5.36
N THR A 58 13.05 -0.42 -5.37
CA THR A 58 13.09 0.97 -4.97
C THR A 58 13.58 1.87 -6.08
N GLU A 59 13.39 1.45 -7.32
CA GLU A 59 13.86 2.23 -8.44
C GLU A 59 13.08 3.51 -8.60
N GLY A 60 13.71 4.54 -9.04
CA GLY A 60 13.03 5.79 -9.32
C GLY A 60 12.73 6.57 -8.06
N SER A 61 12.22 7.76 -8.20
CA SER A 61 11.84 8.54 -7.04
C SER A 61 10.46 8.10 -6.57
N PRO A 62 10.18 8.24 -5.29
CA PRO A 62 8.86 7.86 -4.79
C PRO A 62 7.71 8.55 -5.52
N LEU A 63 7.83 9.83 -5.80
CA LEU A 63 6.75 10.52 -6.47
C LEU A 63 6.55 9.99 -7.88
N THR A 64 7.62 9.74 -8.60
CA THR A 64 7.52 9.20 -9.95
C THR A 64 6.87 7.84 -9.94
N MET A 65 7.27 6.99 -8.99
CA MET A 65 6.68 5.67 -8.93
C MET A 65 5.21 5.73 -8.55
N CYS A 66 4.85 6.66 -7.70
CA CYS A 66 3.45 6.86 -7.35
C CYS A 66 2.67 7.28 -8.59
N GLN A 67 3.21 8.22 -9.35
CA GLN A 67 2.54 8.68 -10.55
C GLN A 67 2.38 7.58 -11.58
N LEU A 68 3.39 6.76 -11.73
CA LEU A 68 3.29 5.65 -12.67
C LEU A 68 2.25 4.64 -12.21
N ALA A 69 2.18 4.37 -10.92
CA ALA A 69 1.16 3.47 -10.40
C ALA A 69 -0.23 4.08 -10.60
N ALA A 70 -0.38 5.37 -10.40
CA ALA A 70 -1.67 6.02 -10.58
C ALA A 70 -2.11 5.98 -12.05
N LYS A 71 -1.15 6.04 -12.96
CA LYS A 71 -1.48 5.93 -14.38
C LYS A 71 -2.03 4.56 -14.69
N GLU A 72 -1.58 3.55 -14.02
CA GLU A 72 -2.06 2.21 -14.28
C GLU A 72 -3.32 1.88 -13.50
N LEU A 73 -3.41 2.35 -12.30
CA LEU A 73 -4.47 1.92 -11.39
C LEU A 73 -5.60 2.92 -11.21
N GLY A 74 -5.39 4.16 -11.61
CA GLY A 74 -6.37 5.20 -11.34
C GLY A 74 -6.02 5.90 -10.04
N THR A 75 -6.92 6.70 -9.54
CA THR A 75 -6.67 7.47 -8.33
C THR A 75 -6.25 6.57 -7.17
N LEU A 76 -5.20 6.96 -6.49
CA LEU A 76 -4.74 6.22 -5.34
C LEU A 76 -5.24 6.90 -4.07
N THR A 77 -5.68 6.10 -3.11
CA THR A 77 -6.09 6.63 -1.82
C THR A 77 -4.95 6.61 -0.83
N ALA A 78 -3.91 5.87 -1.13
CA ALA A 78 -2.72 5.82 -0.29
C ALA A 78 -1.53 5.34 -1.08
N PHE A 79 -0.37 5.81 -0.72
CA PHE A 79 0.87 5.34 -1.32
C PHE A 79 1.95 5.40 -0.26
N THR A 80 2.71 4.32 -0.17
CA THR A 80 3.78 4.23 0.82
C THR A 80 5.09 3.97 0.11
N ALA A 81 6.11 4.66 0.51
CA ALA A 81 7.43 4.47 -0.05
C ALA A 81 8.39 4.14 1.08
N ASN A 82 8.98 2.98 1.01
CA ASN A 82 9.95 2.51 2.00
C ASN A 82 9.42 2.65 3.43
N GLY A 83 8.17 2.30 3.58
CA GLY A 83 7.54 2.30 4.90
C GLY A 83 6.94 3.62 5.33
N ALA A 84 7.10 4.67 4.55
CA ALA A 84 6.58 5.97 4.93
C ALA A 84 5.41 6.36 4.04
N ALA A 85 4.30 6.68 4.63
CA ALA A 85 3.11 7.03 3.87
C ALA A 85 3.24 8.44 3.28
N PHE A 86 2.73 8.61 2.08
CA PHE A 86 2.73 9.92 1.46
C PHE A 86 1.75 10.83 2.21
N PRO A 87 2.16 12.03 2.51
CA PRO A 87 1.22 12.99 3.06
C PRO A 87 0.24 13.42 1.98
N ASP A 88 -0.87 13.96 2.39
CA ASP A 88 -1.95 14.33 1.48
C ASP A 88 -1.50 15.20 0.32
N GLU A 89 -0.64 16.16 0.54
CA GLU A 89 -0.18 16.98 -0.51
C GLU A 89 0.60 16.24 -1.54
N GLN A 90 1.43 15.31 -1.13
CA GLN A 90 2.22 14.54 -2.05
C GLN A 90 1.37 13.54 -2.79
N LEU A 91 0.39 12.99 -2.12
CA LEU A 91 -0.54 12.07 -2.75
C LEU A 91 -1.36 12.81 -3.81
N ALA A 92 -1.72 14.06 -3.56
CA ALA A 92 -2.44 14.84 -4.54
C ALA A 92 -1.58 15.08 -5.79
N LYS A 93 -0.30 15.34 -5.63
CA LYS A 93 0.58 15.49 -6.76
C LYS A 93 0.70 14.22 -7.56
N CYS A 94 0.74 13.12 -6.86
CA CYS A 94 0.78 11.82 -7.50
C CYS A 94 -0.46 11.63 -8.35
N ASN A 95 -1.59 11.94 -7.81
CA ASN A 95 -2.85 11.69 -8.48
C ASN A 95 -3.15 12.62 -9.65
N THR A 96 -2.34 13.63 -9.86
CA THR A 96 -2.52 14.45 -11.05
C THR A 96 -2.26 13.63 -12.31
N ARG A 97 -1.58 12.48 -12.18
CA ARG A 97 -1.33 11.62 -13.32
C ARG A 97 -2.23 10.41 -13.33
N ALA A 98 -3.21 10.36 -12.45
CA ALA A 98 -4.06 9.20 -12.37
C ALA A 98 -4.89 9.05 -13.64
N LYS A 99 -5.04 7.77 -14.06
CA LYS A 99 -5.81 7.52 -15.22
C LYS A 99 -7.24 7.88 -14.91
N SER A 100 -7.92 8.46 -15.84
CA SER A 100 -9.30 8.83 -15.68
C SER A 100 -10.17 7.62 -15.67
N ALA A 101 -11.19 7.65 -14.91
CA ALA A 101 -12.08 6.51 -14.82
C ALA A 101 -12.95 6.38 -16.05
#